data_90b7d15e7dda9822801496ffe6e0f521
#
_entry.id   90b7d15e7dda9822801496ffe6e0f521
#
_cell.length_a   1.000
_cell.length_b   1.000
_cell.length_c   1.000
_cell.angle_alpha   90.00
_cell.angle_beta   90.00
_cell.angle_gamma   90.00
#
_symmetry.space_group_name_H-M   'P 1'
#
loop_
_entity.id
_entity.type
_entity.pdbx_description
1 polymer ?
#
loop_
_entity_poly.entity_id
_entity_poly.type
_entity_poly.pdbx_seq_one_letter_code
_entity_poly.pdbx_strand_id
1 'polypeptide(L)'
;MRNRIIVAAFSIAIVAVACGSSDDDVVLVSAAASLTDVFTSLADAFEADNPDVDVVLNVAGSSSLREQILAGAPVVVFASASTATMAELVGAGLITEPLGVFATTTMAIATPIGNPGGVTGLDDLADDDLLVGLCAPGVPCGDRAREVLASAGVTPAVDTNEPNVRALLTKIEEGELEAGITYVTDVVAADGRVEGVPIPDVHNV
;
A
#
# COMPACT_ATOMS: atom_id res chain seq x y z
N MET A 1 -63.73 -21.87 55.97
CA MET A 1 -63.09 -20.71 55.36
C MET A 1 -62.12 -21.24 54.31
N ARG A 2 -62.48 -21.15 53.02
CA ARG A 2 -61.63 -21.69 51.88
C ARG A 2 -61.00 -20.53 51.17
N ASN A 3 -59.67 -20.36 51.38
CA ASN A 3 -58.90 -19.34 50.68
C ASN A 3 -58.75 -19.80 49.20
N ARG A 4 -59.24 -18.99 48.27
CA ARG A 4 -59.03 -19.14 46.83
C ARG A 4 -57.79 -18.28 46.47
N ILE A 5 -56.71 -18.94 46.11
CA ILE A 5 -55.55 -18.29 45.56
C ILE A 5 -55.81 -18.07 44.04
N ILE A 6 -55.84 -16.80 43.64
CA ILE A 6 -55.93 -16.38 42.24
C ILE A 6 -54.51 -16.31 41.72
N VAL A 7 -54.13 -17.22 40.82
CA VAL A 7 -52.86 -17.16 40.07
C VAL A 7 -53.11 -16.31 38.84
N ALA A 8 -52.57 -15.10 38.82
CA ALA A 8 -52.54 -14.27 37.61
C ALA A 8 -51.38 -14.70 36.73
N ALA A 9 -51.68 -15.29 35.59
CA ALA A 9 -50.72 -15.62 34.56
C ALA A 9 -50.32 -14.34 33.82
N PHE A 10 -49.07 -13.92 34.01
CA PHE A 10 -48.47 -12.79 33.30
C PHE A 10 -47.84 -13.32 32.02
N SER A 11 -48.51 -13.12 30.89
CA SER A 11 -47.99 -13.48 29.58
C SER A 11 -46.96 -12.44 29.14
N ILE A 12 -45.68 -12.80 29.21
CA ILE A 12 -44.59 -11.99 28.64
C ILE A 12 -44.59 -12.24 27.12
N ALA A 13 -45.02 -11.24 26.35
CA ALA A 13 -44.84 -11.24 24.90
C ALA A 13 -43.35 -10.90 24.60
N ILE A 14 -42.59 -11.89 24.20
CA ILE A 14 -41.25 -11.68 23.68
C ILE A 14 -41.42 -11.11 22.25
N VAL A 15 -41.19 -9.80 22.09
CA VAL A 15 -41.01 -9.16 20.80
C VAL A 15 -39.62 -9.54 20.34
N ALA A 16 -39.51 -10.52 19.46
CA ALA A 16 -38.27 -10.77 18.71
C ALA A 16 -38.06 -9.58 17.76
N VAL A 17 -37.19 -8.65 18.13
CA VAL A 17 -36.63 -7.68 17.22
C VAL A 17 -35.70 -8.50 16.33
N ALA A 18 -36.14 -8.84 15.13
CA ALA A 18 -35.28 -9.30 14.08
C ALA A 18 -34.39 -8.10 13.70
N CYS A 19 -33.18 -8.06 14.25
CA CYS A 19 -32.09 -7.30 13.64
C CYS A 19 -31.84 -7.97 12.29
N GLY A 20 -32.36 -7.40 11.20
CA GLY A 20 -31.88 -7.69 9.88
C GLY A 20 -30.43 -7.17 9.83
N SER A 21 -29.44 -8.05 10.02
CA SER A 21 -28.13 -7.84 9.51
C SER A 21 -28.29 -7.91 8.00
N SER A 22 -28.15 -6.80 7.28
CA SER A 22 -27.69 -6.86 5.91
C SER A 22 -26.35 -7.59 6.01
N ASP A 23 -26.28 -8.83 5.55
CA ASP A 23 -25.02 -9.50 5.32
C ASP A 23 -24.43 -8.79 4.07
N ASP A 24 -23.81 -7.62 4.29
CA ASP A 24 -23.00 -6.98 3.26
C ASP A 24 -21.82 -7.94 2.98
N ASP A 25 -21.70 -8.38 1.75
CA ASP A 25 -20.59 -9.23 1.33
C ASP A 25 -19.27 -8.40 1.42
N VAL A 26 -18.40 -8.74 2.37
CA VAL A 26 -17.14 -8.03 2.57
C VAL A 26 -16.06 -8.58 1.66
N VAL A 27 -15.47 -7.72 0.82
CA VAL A 27 -14.32 -8.02 -0.04
C VAL A 27 -13.06 -7.41 0.56
N LEU A 28 -12.20 -8.27 1.13
CA LEU A 28 -10.91 -7.85 1.71
C LEU A 28 -9.85 -7.75 0.62
N VAL A 29 -9.36 -6.53 0.36
CA VAL A 29 -8.34 -6.25 -0.65
C VAL A 29 -7.06 -5.80 0.02
N SER A 30 -5.98 -6.57 -0.14
CA SER A 30 -4.62 -6.16 0.25
C SER A 30 -3.90 -5.56 -0.95
N ALA A 31 -3.57 -4.28 -0.90
CA ALA A 31 -2.95 -3.56 -2.00
C ALA A 31 -1.62 -2.90 -1.60
N ALA A 32 -0.64 -2.94 -2.50
CA ALA A 32 0.64 -2.25 -2.30
C ALA A 32 0.43 -0.75 -2.05
N ALA A 33 1.27 -0.14 -1.21
CA ALA A 33 1.17 1.28 -0.83
C ALA A 33 1.20 2.23 -2.04
N SER A 34 1.92 1.89 -3.11
CA SER A 34 1.92 2.62 -4.39
C SER A 34 0.57 2.62 -5.12
N LEU A 35 -0.35 1.73 -4.75
CA LEU A 35 -1.67 1.57 -5.36
C LEU A 35 -2.79 2.22 -4.54
N THR A 36 -2.47 2.90 -3.43
CA THR A 36 -3.47 3.44 -2.49
C THR A 36 -4.57 4.23 -3.19
N ASP A 37 -4.21 5.27 -3.94
CA ASP A 37 -5.18 6.20 -4.51
C ASP A 37 -6.04 5.55 -5.59
N VAL A 38 -5.42 4.73 -6.45
CA VAL A 38 -6.15 4.04 -7.52
C VAL A 38 -7.07 2.95 -6.97
N PHE A 39 -6.63 2.19 -5.93
CA PHE A 39 -7.48 1.16 -5.34
C PHE A 39 -8.60 1.75 -4.49
N THR A 40 -8.39 2.91 -3.84
CA THR A 40 -9.49 3.66 -3.21
C THR A 40 -10.55 4.04 -4.23
N SER A 41 -10.15 4.64 -5.36
CA SER A 41 -11.09 5.01 -6.43
C SER A 41 -11.79 3.79 -7.06
N LEU A 42 -11.08 2.66 -7.19
CA LEU A 42 -11.67 1.42 -7.70
C LEU A 42 -12.67 0.81 -6.71
N ALA A 43 -12.38 0.86 -5.40
CA ALA A 43 -13.29 0.41 -4.37
C ALA A 43 -14.60 1.23 -4.39
N ASP A 44 -14.48 2.57 -4.38
CA ASP A 44 -15.62 3.47 -4.45
C ASP A 44 -16.50 3.20 -5.70
N ALA A 45 -15.86 2.98 -6.86
CA ALA A 45 -16.57 2.68 -8.10
C ALA A 45 -17.24 1.30 -8.07
N PHE A 46 -16.57 0.29 -7.49
CA PHE A 46 -17.12 -1.06 -7.38
C PHE A 46 -18.32 -1.11 -6.45
N GLU A 47 -18.25 -0.44 -5.28
CA GLU A 47 -19.36 -0.34 -4.33
C GLU A 47 -20.55 0.42 -4.91
N ALA A 48 -20.30 1.46 -5.72
CA ALA A 48 -21.38 2.19 -6.40
C ALA A 48 -22.17 1.28 -7.36
N ASP A 49 -21.51 0.34 -8.04
CA ASP A 49 -22.13 -0.63 -8.93
C ASP A 49 -22.67 -1.86 -8.19
N ASN A 50 -22.19 -2.12 -6.97
CA ASN A 50 -22.53 -3.28 -6.14
C ASN A 50 -22.87 -2.85 -4.70
N PRO A 51 -24.05 -2.24 -4.46
CA PRO A 51 -24.38 -1.58 -3.20
C PRO A 51 -24.53 -2.52 -1.98
N ASP A 52 -24.55 -3.82 -2.20
CA ASP A 52 -24.61 -4.86 -1.15
C ASP A 52 -23.20 -5.41 -0.81
N VAL A 53 -22.12 -4.80 -1.38
CA VAL A 53 -20.72 -5.21 -1.15
C VAL A 53 -19.97 -4.09 -0.47
N ASP A 54 -19.17 -4.44 0.55
CA ASP A 54 -18.24 -3.54 1.25
C ASP A 54 -16.79 -3.92 0.93
N VAL A 55 -16.01 -3.00 0.37
CA VAL A 55 -14.60 -3.21 0.01
C VAL A 55 -13.67 -2.67 1.09
N VAL A 56 -13.08 -3.56 1.85
CA VAL A 56 -12.13 -3.19 2.90
C VAL A 56 -10.71 -3.25 2.37
N LEU A 57 -10.06 -2.08 2.28
CA LEU A 57 -8.68 -1.96 1.83
C LEU A 57 -7.69 -2.11 3.00
N ASN A 58 -6.75 -3.04 2.86
CA ASN A 58 -5.56 -3.16 3.69
C ASN A 58 -4.35 -2.71 2.87
N VAL A 59 -3.84 -1.51 3.12
CA VAL A 59 -2.76 -0.91 2.33
C VAL A 59 -1.47 -0.89 3.12
N ALA A 60 -0.41 -1.51 2.57
CA ALA A 60 0.92 -1.53 3.18
C ALA A 60 2.00 -1.85 2.11
N GLY A 61 3.27 -1.93 2.52
CA GLY A 61 4.31 -2.49 1.66
C GLY A 61 3.98 -3.94 1.28
N SER A 62 4.21 -4.32 0.02
CA SER A 62 3.88 -5.67 -0.46
C SER A 62 4.51 -6.77 0.37
N SER A 63 5.72 -6.56 0.90
CA SER A 63 6.40 -7.51 1.78
C SER A 63 5.66 -7.70 3.10
N SER A 64 5.17 -6.61 3.71
CA SER A 64 4.37 -6.69 4.95
C SER A 64 3.03 -7.37 4.72
N LEU A 65 2.37 -7.11 3.58
CA LEU A 65 1.12 -7.78 3.21
C LEU A 65 1.35 -9.28 2.99
N ARG A 66 2.45 -9.65 2.31
CA ARG A 66 2.86 -11.04 2.14
C ARG A 66 3.01 -11.74 3.50
N GLU A 67 3.71 -11.14 4.46
CA GLU A 67 3.87 -11.71 5.81
C GLU A 67 2.53 -11.91 6.52
N GLN A 68 1.62 -10.94 6.40
CA GLN A 68 0.27 -11.05 6.97
C GLN A 68 -0.50 -12.22 6.34
N ILE A 69 -0.44 -12.37 5.01
CA ILE A 69 -1.12 -13.45 4.29
C ILE A 69 -0.50 -14.81 4.66
N LEU A 70 0.84 -14.91 4.74
CA LEU A 70 1.54 -16.10 5.20
C LEU A 70 1.16 -16.47 6.65
N ALA A 71 0.91 -15.47 7.49
CA ALA A 71 0.43 -15.66 8.87
C ALA A 71 -1.08 -15.99 8.97
N GLY A 72 -1.79 -16.08 7.83
CA GLY A 72 -3.19 -16.46 7.77
C GLY A 72 -4.18 -15.30 7.82
N ALA A 73 -3.73 -14.06 7.55
CA ALA A 73 -4.66 -12.95 7.40
C ALA A 73 -5.63 -13.23 6.24
N PRO A 74 -6.94 -13.01 6.43
CA PRO A 74 -7.91 -13.22 5.36
C PRO A 74 -7.68 -12.18 4.25
N VAL A 75 -7.75 -12.63 3.01
CA VAL A 75 -7.63 -11.78 1.82
C VAL A 75 -8.42 -12.40 0.67
N VAL A 76 -9.14 -11.57 -0.08
CA VAL A 76 -9.85 -11.98 -1.30
C VAL A 76 -9.04 -11.58 -2.53
N VAL A 77 -8.46 -10.36 -2.50
CA VAL A 77 -7.62 -9.83 -3.59
C VAL A 77 -6.29 -9.37 -3.02
N PHE A 78 -5.19 -9.77 -3.65
CA PHE A 78 -3.86 -9.26 -3.37
C PHE A 78 -3.25 -8.58 -4.60
N ALA A 79 -2.93 -7.30 -4.50
CA ALA A 79 -2.28 -6.50 -5.53
C ALA A 79 -0.87 -6.10 -5.06
N SER A 80 0.14 -6.78 -5.59
CA SER A 80 1.55 -6.58 -5.23
C SER A 80 2.25 -5.63 -6.20
N ALA A 81 3.17 -4.80 -5.69
CA ALA A 81 4.10 -4.01 -6.50
C ALA A 81 5.31 -4.84 -6.99
N SER A 82 5.38 -6.14 -6.73
CA SER A 82 6.48 -7.01 -7.12
C SER A 82 5.98 -8.38 -7.56
N THR A 83 6.45 -8.82 -8.72
CA THR A 83 6.21 -10.18 -9.21
C THR A 83 6.88 -11.23 -8.32
N ALA A 84 8.03 -10.93 -7.72
CA ALA A 84 8.71 -11.83 -6.78
C ALA A 84 7.88 -12.07 -5.52
N THR A 85 7.34 -11.00 -4.91
CA THR A 85 6.45 -11.11 -3.74
C THR A 85 5.19 -11.92 -4.06
N MET A 86 4.60 -11.72 -5.25
CA MET A 86 3.45 -12.52 -5.72
C MET A 86 3.83 -13.99 -5.88
N ALA A 87 5.00 -14.28 -6.49
CA ALA A 87 5.46 -15.64 -6.74
C ALA A 87 5.67 -16.45 -5.44
N GLU A 88 6.07 -15.82 -4.34
CA GLU A 88 6.21 -16.47 -3.04
C GLU A 88 4.85 -16.98 -2.50
N LEU A 89 3.78 -16.17 -2.61
CA LEU A 89 2.44 -16.59 -2.19
C LEU A 89 1.83 -17.66 -3.11
N VAL A 90 2.10 -17.57 -4.41
CA VAL A 90 1.74 -18.64 -5.37
C VAL A 90 2.49 -19.92 -5.02
N GLY A 91 3.78 -19.84 -4.75
CA GLY A 91 4.61 -20.99 -4.33
C GLY A 91 4.18 -21.61 -3.01
N ALA A 92 3.62 -20.81 -2.10
CA ALA A 92 3.01 -21.27 -0.85
C ALA A 92 1.58 -21.86 -1.03
N GLY A 93 1.02 -21.81 -2.25
CA GLY A 93 -0.32 -22.29 -2.54
C GLY A 93 -1.46 -21.42 -1.98
N LEU A 94 -1.17 -20.20 -1.58
CA LEU A 94 -2.14 -19.26 -1.01
C LEU A 94 -2.83 -18.41 -2.08
N ILE A 95 -2.21 -18.28 -3.26
CA ILE A 95 -2.80 -17.67 -4.45
C ILE A 95 -2.81 -18.72 -5.56
N THR A 96 -3.99 -19.11 -5.99
CA THR A 96 -4.20 -20.21 -6.97
C THR A 96 -4.37 -19.72 -8.40
N GLU A 97 -4.86 -18.48 -8.57
CA GLU A 97 -5.17 -17.89 -9.88
C GLU A 97 -4.53 -16.48 -10.00
N PRO A 98 -3.21 -16.39 -10.22
CA PRO A 98 -2.58 -15.09 -10.43
C PRO A 98 -2.99 -14.51 -11.78
N LEU A 99 -3.49 -13.28 -11.79
CA LEU A 99 -3.96 -12.59 -13.02
C LEU A 99 -2.79 -11.99 -13.85
N GLY A 100 -1.55 -12.08 -13.34
CA GLY A 100 -0.37 -11.51 -14.01
C GLY A 100 -0.17 -10.02 -13.74
N VAL A 101 0.74 -9.42 -14.51
CA VAL A 101 1.06 -7.98 -14.40
C VAL A 101 -0.02 -7.17 -15.10
N PHE A 102 -0.70 -6.30 -14.36
CA PHE A 102 -1.77 -5.45 -14.89
C PHE A 102 -1.32 -4.00 -15.17
N ALA A 103 -0.19 -3.56 -14.57
CA ALA A 103 0.42 -2.25 -14.78
C ALA A 103 1.92 -2.29 -14.57
N THR A 104 2.64 -1.36 -15.19
CA THR A 104 4.08 -1.15 -15.01
C THR A 104 4.35 0.33 -14.77
N THR A 105 5.43 0.64 -14.06
CA THR A 105 5.93 1.99 -13.82
C THR A 105 7.45 1.97 -13.81
N THR A 106 8.07 3.13 -13.86
CA THR A 106 9.52 3.34 -13.73
C THR A 106 9.85 4.13 -12.47
N MET A 107 11.13 4.21 -12.12
CA MET A 107 11.58 4.96 -10.94
C MET A 107 11.89 6.42 -11.31
N ALA A 108 11.72 7.30 -10.31
CA ALA A 108 12.16 8.69 -10.34
C ALA A 108 12.79 9.05 -8.98
N ILE A 109 13.66 10.05 -8.97
CA ILE A 109 14.05 10.67 -7.71
C ILE A 109 12.96 11.68 -7.37
N ALA A 110 12.43 11.61 -6.16
CA ALA A 110 11.52 12.61 -5.60
C ALA A 110 12.29 13.54 -4.66
N THR A 111 12.01 14.84 -4.74
CA THR A 111 12.55 15.88 -3.86
C THR A 111 11.43 16.74 -3.31
N PRO A 112 11.58 17.44 -2.19
CA PRO A 112 10.65 18.47 -1.78
C PRO A 112 10.49 19.56 -2.87
N ILE A 113 9.39 20.31 -2.80
CA ILE A 113 9.14 21.43 -3.70
C ILE A 113 10.30 22.42 -3.67
N GLY A 114 10.73 22.86 -4.85
CA GLY A 114 11.86 23.78 -5.02
C GLY A 114 13.22 23.10 -4.90
N ASN A 115 13.25 21.77 -4.75
CA ASN A 115 14.46 20.95 -4.74
C ASN A 115 15.60 21.57 -3.90
N PRO A 116 15.41 21.74 -2.58
CA PRO A 116 16.37 22.47 -1.73
C PRO A 116 17.76 21.83 -1.71
N GLY A 117 17.86 20.50 -1.87
CA GLY A 117 19.13 19.78 -1.98
C GLY A 117 19.82 19.92 -3.34
N GLY A 118 19.19 20.58 -4.32
CA GLY A 118 19.76 20.79 -5.66
C GLY A 118 20.04 19.50 -6.43
N VAL A 119 19.27 18.43 -6.16
CA VAL A 119 19.44 17.10 -6.76
C VAL A 119 19.11 17.13 -8.24
N THR A 120 20.03 16.68 -9.08
CA THR A 120 19.91 16.68 -10.54
C THR A 120 20.00 15.28 -11.15
N GLY A 121 20.44 14.29 -10.38
CA GLY A 121 20.59 12.92 -10.83
C GLY A 121 20.98 11.95 -9.74
N LEU A 122 21.25 10.70 -10.14
CA LEU A 122 21.57 9.61 -9.21
C LEU A 122 22.89 9.85 -8.46
N ASP A 123 23.88 10.49 -9.11
CA ASP A 123 25.21 10.74 -8.52
C ASP A 123 25.13 11.61 -7.27
N ASP A 124 24.16 12.54 -7.21
CA ASP A 124 23.99 13.44 -6.08
C ASP A 124 23.55 12.69 -4.80
N LEU A 125 22.94 11.51 -4.97
CA LEU A 125 22.52 10.69 -3.82
C LEU A 125 23.70 10.03 -3.06
N ALA A 126 24.92 10.19 -3.55
CA ALA A 126 26.15 9.77 -2.86
C ALA A 126 26.75 10.87 -1.96
N ASP A 127 26.13 12.04 -1.91
CA ASP A 127 26.56 13.15 -1.07
C ASP A 127 26.13 12.93 0.39
N ASP A 128 27.08 12.84 1.31
CA ASP A 128 26.85 12.64 2.75
C ASP A 128 26.18 13.84 3.44
N ASP A 129 26.18 15.01 2.80
CA ASP A 129 25.52 16.22 3.31
C ASP A 129 24.04 16.28 2.93
N LEU A 130 23.56 15.39 2.03
CA LEU A 130 22.18 15.31 1.55
C LEU A 130 21.39 14.27 2.37
N LEU A 131 20.21 14.67 2.88
CA LEU A 131 19.32 13.74 3.60
C LEU A 131 18.57 12.83 2.62
N VAL A 132 19.05 11.60 2.43
CA VAL A 132 18.53 10.63 1.47
C VAL A 132 17.76 9.52 2.16
N GLY A 133 16.52 9.27 1.67
CA GLY A 133 15.73 8.13 2.06
C GLY A 133 15.55 7.11 0.94
N LEU A 134 15.53 5.83 1.28
CA LEU A 134 15.10 4.76 0.39
C LEU A 134 14.06 3.89 1.09
N CYS A 135 13.30 3.09 0.35
CA CYS A 135 12.60 1.99 0.97
C CYS A 135 13.60 0.93 1.47
N ALA A 136 13.23 0.19 2.52
CA ALA A 136 14.07 -0.86 3.09
C ALA A 136 14.39 -1.98 2.07
N PRO A 137 15.51 -2.69 2.22
CA PRO A 137 15.76 -3.92 1.48
C PRO A 137 14.65 -4.94 1.68
N GLY A 138 14.30 -5.68 0.62
CA GLY A 138 13.18 -6.63 0.62
C GLY A 138 11.79 -5.98 0.46
N VAL A 139 11.73 -4.65 0.35
CA VAL A 139 10.53 -3.92 -0.04
C VAL A 139 10.62 -3.62 -1.54
N PRO A 140 9.56 -3.78 -2.35
CA PRO A 140 9.63 -3.63 -3.81
C PRO A 140 10.29 -2.34 -4.29
N CYS A 141 9.91 -1.17 -3.72
CA CYS A 141 10.53 0.12 -4.06
C CYS A 141 12.02 0.18 -3.65
N GLY A 142 12.39 -0.44 -2.53
CA GLY A 142 13.76 -0.45 -2.05
C GLY A 142 14.68 -1.36 -2.87
N ASP A 143 14.18 -2.52 -3.27
CA ASP A 143 14.95 -3.43 -4.13
C ASP A 143 15.15 -2.82 -5.50
N ARG A 144 14.09 -2.24 -6.08
CA ARG A 144 14.16 -1.59 -7.39
C ARG A 144 15.06 -0.34 -7.37
N ALA A 145 15.00 0.49 -6.33
CA ALA A 145 15.89 1.64 -6.17
C ALA A 145 17.37 1.21 -6.14
N ARG A 146 17.68 0.12 -5.44
CA ARG A 146 19.05 -0.42 -5.38
C ARG A 146 19.53 -1.01 -6.70
N GLU A 147 18.64 -1.62 -7.47
CA GLU A 147 18.96 -2.08 -8.83
C GLU A 147 19.30 -0.89 -9.75
N VAL A 148 18.52 0.19 -9.70
CA VAL A 148 18.77 1.45 -10.42
C VAL A 148 20.13 2.03 -10.06
N LEU A 149 20.40 2.19 -8.77
CA LEU A 149 21.67 2.74 -8.25
C LEU A 149 22.87 1.86 -8.65
N ALA A 150 22.72 0.54 -8.52
CA ALA A 150 23.76 -0.40 -8.93
C ALA A 150 24.02 -0.34 -10.44
N SER A 151 22.98 -0.18 -11.27
CA SER A 151 23.10 0.01 -12.72
C SER A 151 23.86 1.29 -13.08
N ALA A 152 23.70 2.35 -12.27
CA ALA A 152 24.41 3.62 -12.43
C ALA A 152 25.81 3.61 -11.80
N GLY A 153 26.16 2.59 -11.01
CA GLY A 153 27.44 2.52 -10.29
C GLY A 153 27.48 3.47 -9.08
N VAL A 154 26.32 3.92 -8.57
CA VAL A 154 26.20 4.86 -7.47
C VAL A 154 26.02 4.11 -6.14
N THR A 155 26.77 4.49 -5.12
CA THR A 155 26.59 4.05 -3.74
C THR A 155 25.97 5.20 -2.97
N PRO A 156 24.65 5.15 -2.63
CA PRO A 156 23.98 6.27 -1.98
C PRO A 156 24.36 6.40 -0.51
N ALA A 157 24.38 7.65 -0.02
CA ALA A 157 24.45 7.97 1.40
C ALA A 157 23.03 7.92 2.01
N VAL A 158 22.61 6.74 2.48
CA VAL A 158 21.21 6.53 2.94
C VAL A 158 21.07 6.80 4.43
N ASP A 159 20.26 7.80 4.80
CA ASP A 159 19.94 8.14 6.19
C ASP A 159 18.83 7.29 6.77
N THR A 160 17.79 7.02 5.97
CA THR A 160 16.63 6.25 6.44
C THR A 160 16.19 5.17 5.45
N ASN A 161 15.61 4.10 6.00
CA ASN A 161 15.00 3.02 5.24
C ASN A 161 13.53 2.88 5.61
N GLU A 162 12.65 3.20 4.66
CA GLU A 162 11.21 3.27 4.91
C GLU A 162 10.50 1.93 4.61
N PRO A 163 9.43 1.61 5.34
CA PRO A 163 8.72 0.34 5.20
C PRO A 163 7.93 0.20 3.90
N ASN A 164 7.68 1.30 3.20
CA ASN A 164 6.99 1.34 1.90
C ASN A 164 7.18 2.71 1.23
N VAL A 165 6.79 2.79 -0.05
CA VAL A 165 6.99 4.00 -0.85
C VAL A 165 6.15 5.19 -0.36
N ARG A 166 4.97 4.96 0.22
CA ARG A 166 4.13 6.05 0.72
C ARG A 166 4.76 6.71 1.95
N ALA A 167 5.36 5.92 2.85
CA ALA A 167 6.10 6.45 4.00
C ALA A 167 7.31 7.27 3.56
N LEU A 168 8.05 6.80 2.53
CA LEU A 168 9.15 7.55 1.94
C LEU A 168 8.67 8.87 1.34
N LEU A 169 7.62 8.83 0.52
CA LEU A 169 7.07 10.01 -0.14
C LEU A 169 6.60 11.06 0.89
N THR A 170 5.92 10.64 1.96
CA THR A 170 5.46 11.54 3.03
C THR A 170 6.62 12.31 3.66
N LYS A 171 7.72 11.64 3.98
CA LYS A 171 8.89 12.31 4.54
C LYS A 171 9.52 13.33 3.60
N ILE A 172 9.51 13.06 2.30
CA ILE A 172 9.95 14.01 1.27
C ILE A 172 8.97 15.18 1.17
N GLU A 173 7.65 14.93 1.15
CA GLU A 173 6.61 15.96 1.14
C GLU A 173 6.74 16.91 2.34
N GLU A 174 7.06 16.38 3.53
CA GLU A 174 7.22 17.14 4.77
C GLU A 174 8.59 17.81 4.92
N GLY A 175 9.53 17.55 3.99
CA GLY A 175 10.88 18.09 4.00
C GLY A 175 11.79 17.48 5.06
N GLU A 176 11.44 16.31 5.60
CA GLU A 176 12.31 15.53 6.49
C GLU A 176 13.46 14.88 5.73
N LEU A 177 13.28 14.66 4.42
CA LEU A 177 14.26 14.15 3.48
C LEU A 177 14.38 15.12 2.30
N GLU A 178 15.59 15.25 1.78
CA GLU A 178 15.88 16.10 0.62
C GLU A 178 15.78 15.34 -0.69
N ALA A 179 15.94 14.02 -0.64
CA ALA A 179 15.74 13.14 -1.82
C ALA A 179 15.37 11.72 -1.44
N GLY A 180 14.75 11.01 -2.39
CA GLY A 180 14.52 9.58 -2.31
C GLY A 180 14.11 9.02 -3.66
N ILE A 181 14.30 7.72 -3.88
CA ILE A 181 13.87 7.05 -5.12
C ILE A 181 12.49 6.44 -4.91
N THR A 182 11.51 6.93 -5.69
CA THR A 182 10.10 6.51 -5.69
C THR A 182 9.69 6.07 -7.10
N TYR A 183 8.42 5.70 -7.29
CA TYR A 183 7.89 5.47 -8.63
C TYR A 183 7.46 6.79 -9.27
N VAL A 184 7.57 6.90 -10.61
CA VAL A 184 7.03 8.05 -11.38
C VAL A 184 5.55 8.29 -11.04
N THR A 185 4.79 7.21 -10.87
CA THR A 185 3.37 7.27 -10.49
C THR A 185 3.12 7.90 -9.12
N ASP A 186 4.03 7.72 -8.14
CA ASP A 186 3.92 8.37 -6.83
C ASP A 186 4.17 9.88 -6.93
N VAL A 187 5.16 10.29 -7.74
CA VAL A 187 5.42 11.71 -8.01
C VAL A 187 4.19 12.38 -8.65
N VAL A 188 3.57 11.71 -9.62
CA VAL A 188 2.33 12.21 -10.26
C VAL A 188 1.18 12.27 -9.25
N ALA A 189 1.00 11.24 -8.43
CA ALA A 189 -0.07 11.17 -7.42
C ALA A 189 0.13 12.20 -6.28
N ALA A 190 1.36 12.65 -6.06
CA ALA A 190 1.65 13.71 -5.09
C ALA A 190 1.07 15.07 -5.50
N ASP A 191 0.61 15.23 -6.75
CA ASP A 191 -0.11 16.41 -7.25
C ASP A 191 0.58 17.75 -6.89
N GLY A 192 1.87 17.83 -7.18
CA GLY A 192 2.70 19.01 -6.95
C GLY A 192 3.18 19.19 -5.49
N ARG A 193 3.06 18.20 -4.62
CA ARG A 193 3.64 18.24 -3.27
C ARG A 193 5.10 17.82 -3.22
N VAL A 194 5.60 17.19 -4.30
CA VAL A 194 7.02 16.89 -4.53
C VAL A 194 7.40 17.25 -5.97
N GLU A 195 8.71 17.38 -6.21
CA GLU A 195 9.28 17.46 -7.56
C GLU A 195 9.92 16.13 -7.95
N GLY A 196 9.84 15.79 -9.25
CA GLY A 196 10.43 14.57 -9.79
C GLY A 196 11.67 14.88 -10.63
N VAL A 197 12.82 14.28 -10.28
CA VAL A 197 14.00 14.29 -11.11
C VAL A 197 14.06 12.97 -11.90
N PRO A 198 14.09 13.01 -13.24
CA PRO A 198 14.04 11.82 -14.05
C PRO A 198 15.33 10.98 -13.93
N ILE A 199 15.15 9.67 -13.88
CA ILE A 199 16.26 8.72 -13.96
C ILE A 199 16.43 8.32 -15.43
N PRO A 200 17.65 8.34 -15.99
CA PRO A 200 17.89 7.93 -17.37
C PRO A 200 17.40 6.50 -17.63
N ASP A 201 16.75 6.27 -18.79
CA ASP A 201 16.16 4.96 -19.15
C ASP A 201 17.18 3.81 -19.11
N VAL A 202 18.46 4.10 -19.39
CA VAL A 202 19.55 3.10 -19.35
C VAL A 202 19.75 2.51 -17.94
N HIS A 203 19.35 3.21 -16.89
CA HIS A 203 19.44 2.78 -15.50
C HIS A 203 18.09 2.41 -14.92
N ASN A 204 16.99 2.77 -15.57
CA ASN A 204 15.63 2.61 -15.08
C ASN A 204 15.09 1.22 -15.46
N VAL A 205 15.47 0.21 -14.68
CA VAL A 205 15.25 -1.24 -14.91
C VAL A 205 13.93 -1.75 -14.32
#